data_c22fbdf77c702b5e5090168ae70d683c
#
_entry.id   c22fbdf77c702b5e5090168ae70d683c
#
_cell.length_a   1.000
_cell.length_b   1.000
_cell.length_c   1.000
_cell.angle_alpha   90.00
_cell.angle_beta   90.00
_cell.angle_gamma   90.00
#
_symmetry.space_group_name_H-M   'P 1'
#
loop_
_entity.id
_entity.type
_entity.pdbx_description
1 polymer ?
#
loop_
_entity_poly.entity_id
_entity_poly.type
_entity_poly.pdbx_seq_one_letter_code
_entity_poly.pdbx_strand_id
1 'polypeptide(L)'
;MNTAIVVPGHHGPERLADLVREAERIAESNGAEVVVFTGWARRGGVTEAEQMHAAWRGPDVELVVEPTARVTAENATRTVPLLLARGVRSAFVVCAPLHLYRTRFFFTRLYGAYGIDTEFRTARTRRSVGALLWEVAAAAACRRQLRAAKAELSQLVPS
;
A
#
# COMPACT_ATOMS: atom_id res chain seq x y z
N MET A 1 -19.82 6.90 2.24
CA MET A 1 -18.53 7.35 1.69
C MET A 1 -17.63 6.12 1.68
N ASN A 2 -17.28 5.61 0.50
CA ASN A 2 -16.57 4.32 0.40
C ASN A 2 -15.16 4.45 0.95
N THR A 3 -14.83 3.63 1.93
CA THR A 3 -13.53 3.59 2.59
C THR A 3 -12.77 2.32 2.23
N ALA A 4 -11.51 2.46 1.88
CA ALA A 4 -10.62 1.34 1.58
C ALA A 4 -9.52 1.17 2.61
N ILE A 5 -8.95 -0.03 2.65
CA ILE A 5 -7.67 -0.32 3.28
C ILE A 5 -6.68 -0.68 2.18
N VAL A 6 -5.52 -0.07 2.16
CA VAL A 6 -4.45 -0.38 1.20
C VAL A 6 -3.24 -0.89 1.97
N VAL A 7 -2.76 -2.05 1.58
CA VAL A 7 -1.65 -2.75 2.25
C VAL A 7 -0.51 -2.97 1.26
N PRO A 8 0.45 -2.04 1.19
CA PRO A 8 1.67 -2.24 0.40
C PRO A 8 2.50 -3.38 0.97
N GLY A 9 3.01 -4.23 0.08
CA GLY A 9 3.88 -5.34 0.44
C GLY A 9 5.19 -4.92 1.10
N HIS A 10 5.76 -5.85 1.82
CA HIS A 10 7.03 -5.69 2.52
C HIS A 10 7.82 -7.00 2.51
N HIS A 11 9.15 -6.90 2.59
CA HIS A 11 10.01 -8.08 2.57
C HIS A 11 9.80 -8.99 3.78
N GLY A 12 9.59 -10.26 3.49
CA GLY A 12 9.51 -11.34 4.44
C GLY A 12 8.07 -11.69 4.86
N PRO A 13 7.76 -13.00 4.87
CA PRO A 13 6.39 -13.49 5.12
C PRO A 13 5.86 -13.12 6.50
N GLU A 14 6.71 -13.07 7.53
CA GLU A 14 6.30 -12.66 8.89
C GLU A 14 5.81 -11.22 8.92
N ARG A 15 6.46 -10.31 8.17
CA ARG A 15 6.07 -8.91 8.10
C ARG A 15 4.78 -8.73 7.31
N LEU A 16 4.58 -9.52 6.26
CA LEU A 16 3.32 -9.53 5.52
C LEU A 16 2.15 -9.95 6.43
N ALA A 17 2.34 -10.98 7.25
CA ALA A 17 1.33 -11.40 8.21
C ALA A 17 1.01 -10.31 9.26
N ASP A 18 2.01 -9.55 9.71
CA ASP A 18 1.79 -8.43 10.63
C ASP A 18 0.97 -7.30 9.98
N LEU A 19 1.25 -6.99 8.70
CA LEU A 19 0.49 -6.01 7.94
C LEU A 19 -0.97 -6.45 7.76
N VAL A 20 -1.19 -7.72 7.43
CA VAL A 20 -2.54 -8.27 7.25
C VAL A 20 -3.33 -8.20 8.56
N ARG A 21 -2.74 -8.61 9.70
CA ARG A 21 -3.42 -8.51 11.01
C ARG A 21 -3.82 -7.09 11.37
N GLU A 22 -2.99 -6.10 11.07
CA GLU A 22 -3.36 -4.70 11.31
C GLU A 22 -4.49 -4.26 10.39
N ALA A 23 -4.48 -4.68 9.12
CA ALA A 23 -5.56 -4.40 8.17
C ALA A 23 -6.89 -5.04 8.61
N GLU A 24 -6.86 -6.27 9.10
CA GLU A 24 -8.03 -6.98 9.67
C GLU A 24 -8.62 -6.20 10.83
N ARG A 25 -7.78 -5.75 11.78
CA ARG A 25 -8.21 -4.95 12.93
C ARG A 25 -8.87 -3.63 12.51
N ILE A 26 -8.34 -2.99 11.47
CA ILE A 26 -8.92 -1.76 10.90
C ILE A 26 -10.27 -2.07 10.25
N ALA A 27 -10.36 -3.13 9.47
CA ALA A 27 -11.60 -3.52 8.80
C ALA A 27 -12.73 -3.79 9.79
N GLU A 28 -12.44 -4.48 10.89
CA GLU A 28 -13.40 -4.76 11.97
C GLU A 28 -13.90 -3.49 12.68
N SER A 29 -13.03 -2.46 12.82
CA SER A 29 -13.35 -1.27 13.61
C SER A 29 -13.88 -0.08 12.80
N ASN A 30 -13.60 -0.02 11.48
CA ASN A 30 -13.88 1.17 10.67
C ASN A 30 -14.83 0.92 9.49
N GLY A 31 -15.34 -0.30 9.28
CA GLY A 31 -16.31 -0.60 8.24
C GLY A 31 -15.79 -0.37 6.82
N ALA A 32 -14.53 -0.70 6.55
CA ALA A 32 -13.97 -0.64 5.21
C ALA A 32 -14.70 -1.60 4.27
N GLU A 33 -14.97 -1.15 3.04
CA GLU A 33 -15.71 -1.93 2.04
C GLU A 33 -14.79 -2.73 1.12
N VAL A 34 -13.53 -2.29 0.98
CA VAL A 34 -12.53 -2.92 0.13
C VAL A 34 -11.15 -2.92 0.77
N VAL A 35 -10.42 -4.02 0.59
CA VAL A 35 -9.01 -4.14 0.97
C VAL A 35 -8.19 -4.41 -0.29
N VAL A 36 -7.18 -3.59 -0.54
CA VAL A 36 -6.26 -3.71 -1.67
C VAL A 36 -4.90 -4.15 -1.16
N PHE A 37 -4.47 -5.34 -1.54
CA PHE A 37 -3.11 -5.82 -1.32
C PHE A 37 -2.27 -5.52 -2.57
N THR A 38 -1.13 -4.86 -2.40
CA THR A 38 -0.26 -4.48 -3.51
C THR A 38 1.20 -4.86 -3.26
N GLY A 39 1.86 -5.41 -4.27
CA GLY A 39 3.27 -5.83 -4.21
C GLY A 39 3.58 -7.05 -5.07
N TRP A 40 4.77 -7.08 -5.66
CA TRP A 40 5.22 -8.08 -6.60
C TRP A 40 6.02 -9.24 -5.96
N ALA A 41 6.48 -10.20 -6.78
CA ALA A 41 7.35 -11.29 -6.37
C ALA A 41 8.83 -10.99 -6.71
N ARG A 42 9.67 -10.78 -5.70
CA ARG A 42 11.09 -10.46 -5.91
C ARG A 42 11.92 -11.58 -6.54
N ARG A 43 11.53 -12.82 -6.29
CA ARG A 43 12.28 -14.02 -6.74
C ARG A 43 11.44 -14.92 -7.64
N GLY A 44 10.39 -14.37 -8.26
CA GLY A 44 9.41 -15.16 -8.97
C GLY A 44 8.44 -15.92 -8.04
N GLY A 45 7.43 -16.54 -8.61
CA GLY A 45 6.41 -17.26 -7.84
C GLY A 45 5.31 -16.36 -7.30
N VAL A 46 4.80 -16.66 -6.09
CA VAL A 46 3.68 -15.97 -5.47
C VAL A 46 4.10 -14.55 -5.05
N THR A 47 3.31 -13.56 -5.45
CA THR A 47 3.56 -12.15 -5.14
C THR A 47 3.28 -11.83 -3.67
N GLU A 48 3.84 -10.73 -3.16
CA GLU A 48 3.53 -10.25 -1.81
C GLU A 48 2.03 -9.97 -1.66
N ALA A 49 1.40 -9.39 -2.68
CA ALA A 49 -0.04 -9.13 -2.71
C ALA A 49 -0.87 -10.42 -2.61
N GLU A 50 -0.51 -11.46 -3.36
CA GLU A 50 -1.19 -12.77 -3.29
C GLU A 50 -0.96 -13.47 -1.95
N GLN A 51 0.23 -13.37 -1.36
CA GLN A 51 0.51 -13.91 -0.03
C GLN A 51 -0.35 -13.23 1.05
N MET A 52 -0.48 -11.92 1.00
CA MET A 52 -1.34 -11.17 1.93
C MET A 52 -2.82 -11.51 1.73
N HIS A 53 -3.28 -11.62 0.49
CA HIS A 53 -4.63 -12.04 0.17
C HIS A 53 -4.94 -13.44 0.75
N ALA A 54 -4.05 -14.40 0.55
CA ALA A 54 -4.21 -15.75 1.07
C ALA A 54 -4.18 -15.83 2.62
N ALA A 55 -3.50 -14.88 3.25
CA ALA A 55 -3.41 -14.79 4.72
C ALA A 55 -4.62 -14.09 5.38
N TRP A 56 -5.47 -13.40 4.62
CA TRP A 56 -6.63 -12.68 5.15
C TRP A 56 -7.60 -13.58 5.90
N ARG A 57 -7.99 -13.17 7.10
CA ARG A 57 -8.98 -13.83 7.97
C ARG A 57 -9.97 -12.83 8.58
N GLY A 58 -9.95 -11.58 8.12
CA GLY A 58 -10.81 -10.51 8.57
C GLY A 58 -12.27 -10.66 8.08
N PRO A 59 -13.07 -9.61 8.23
CA PRO A 59 -14.47 -9.62 7.83
C PRO A 59 -14.64 -9.86 6.32
N ASP A 60 -15.84 -10.22 5.92
CA ASP A 60 -16.23 -10.39 4.52
C ASP A 60 -16.33 -9.02 3.84
N VAL A 61 -15.29 -8.66 3.10
CA VAL A 61 -15.16 -7.42 2.33
C VAL A 61 -14.57 -7.73 0.96
N GLU A 62 -14.70 -6.82 0.01
CA GLU A 62 -14.05 -7.00 -1.29
C GLU A 62 -12.51 -7.02 -1.14
N LEU A 63 -11.87 -8.08 -1.59
CA LEU A 63 -10.42 -8.21 -1.61
C LEU A 63 -9.88 -8.02 -3.03
N VAL A 64 -8.94 -7.10 -3.19
CA VAL A 64 -8.33 -6.77 -4.48
C VAL A 64 -6.83 -7.03 -4.41
N VAL A 65 -6.28 -7.66 -5.44
CA VAL A 65 -4.85 -7.97 -5.57
C VAL A 65 -4.24 -7.13 -6.69
N GLU A 66 -3.21 -6.36 -6.38
CA GLU A 66 -2.35 -5.66 -7.33
C GLU A 66 -0.94 -6.27 -7.27
N PRO A 67 -0.57 -7.19 -8.18
CA PRO A 67 0.62 -8.03 -8.03
C PRO A 67 1.86 -7.48 -8.72
N THR A 68 1.83 -6.27 -9.28
CA THR A 68 2.87 -5.79 -10.20
C THR A 68 3.78 -4.71 -9.63
N ALA A 69 3.34 -4.01 -8.57
CA ALA A 69 4.08 -2.89 -7.98
C ALA A 69 5.39 -3.34 -7.30
N ARG A 70 6.51 -2.76 -7.71
CA ARG A 70 7.86 -3.13 -7.26
C ARG A 70 8.42 -2.22 -6.18
N VAL A 71 7.94 -0.98 -6.12
CA VAL A 71 8.41 0.04 -5.20
C VAL A 71 7.22 0.79 -4.60
N THR A 72 7.44 1.49 -3.50
CA THR A 72 6.37 2.21 -2.78
C THR A 72 5.62 3.22 -3.66
N ALA A 73 6.32 3.89 -4.57
CA ALA A 73 5.69 4.80 -5.53
C ALA A 73 4.69 4.07 -6.44
N GLU A 74 5.06 2.88 -6.96
CA GLU A 74 4.18 2.07 -7.79
C GLU A 74 3.00 1.48 -7.01
N ASN A 75 3.21 1.10 -5.74
CA ASN A 75 2.11 0.69 -4.88
C ASN A 75 1.03 1.77 -4.81
N ALA A 76 1.42 3.03 -4.61
CA ALA A 76 0.48 4.14 -4.61
C ALA A 76 -0.13 4.39 -6.00
N THR A 77 0.70 4.42 -7.06
CA THR A 77 0.26 4.71 -8.42
C THR A 77 -0.77 3.70 -8.93
N ARG A 78 -0.49 2.40 -8.78
CA ARG A 78 -1.31 1.34 -9.37
C ARG A 78 -2.58 1.04 -8.60
N THR A 79 -2.66 1.49 -7.34
CA THR A 79 -3.88 1.37 -6.55
C THR A 79 -4.87 2.51 -6.78
N VAL A 80 -4.43 3.71 -7.22
CA VAL A 80 -5.35 4.83 -7.50
C VAL A 80 -6.49 4.45 -8.46
N PRO A 81 -6.25 3.88 -9.66
CA PRO A 81 -7.35 3.54 -10.57
C PRO A 81 -8.29 2.49 -9.99
N LEU A 82 -7.78 1.54 -9.17
CA LEU A 82 -8.57 0.53 -8.51
C LEU A 82 -9.54 1.13 -7.49
N LEU A 83 -9.09 2.14 -6.75
CA LEU A 83 -9.90 2.86 -5.76
C LEU A 83 -10.92 3.78 -6.43
N LEU A 84 -10.52 4.52 -7.47
CA LEU A 84 -11.42 5.41 -8.21
C LEU A 84 -12.57 4.65 -8.87
N ALA A 85 -12.28 3.47 -9.47
CA ALA A 85 -13.29 2.62 -10.08
C ALA A 85 -14.36 2.14 -9.06
N ARG A 86 -14.05 2.17 -7.76
CA ARG A 86 -14.92 1.80 -6.64
C ARG A 86 -15.54 3.01 -5.93
N GLY A 87 -15.30 4.21 -6.42
CA GLY A 87 -15.79 5.44 -5.81
C GLY A 87 -15.18 5.72 -4.43
N VAL A 88 -14.02 5.14 -4.11
CA VAL A 88 -13.32 5.36 -2.84
C VAL A 88 -12.82 6.79 -2.75
N ARG A 89 -13.05 7.42 -1.60
CA ARG A 89 -12.60 8.77 -1.28
C ARG A 89 -11.79 8.87 0.00
N SER A 90 -11.69 7.77 0.76
CA SER A 90 -10.89 7.67 1.97
C SER A 90 -10.17 6.34 2.02
N ALA A 91 -8.90 6.33 2.39
CA ALA A 91 -8.10 5.12 2.48
C ALA A 91 -7.22 5.09 3.73
N PHE A 92 -7.29 3.97 4.46
CA PHE A 92 -6.28 3.62 5.45
C PHE A 92 -5.10 2.95 4.73
N VAL A 93 -3.90 3.47 4.91
CA VAL A 93 -2.68 2.88 4.36
C VAL A 93 -1.90 2.23 5.49
N VAL A 94 -1.75 0.90 5.42
CA VAL A 94 -1.08 0.09 6.45
C VAL A 94 0.36 -0.15 6.05
N CYS A 95 1.32 0.21 6.89
CA CYS A 95 2.74 0.02 6.60
C CYS A 95 3.55 -0.34 7.85
N ALA A 96 4.78 -0.81 7.64
CA ALA A 96 5.73 -0.97 8.73
C ALA A 96 6.21 0.39 9.24
N PRO A 97 6.53 0.56 10.56
CA PRO A 97 6.92 1.83 11.13
C PRO A 97 8.10 2.51 10.42
N LEU A 98 9.13 1.76 10.03
CA LEU A 98 10.29 2.30 9.31
C LEU A 98 9.95 2.78 7.89
N HIS A 99 8.91 2.25 7.28
CA HIS A 99 8.43 2.63 5.94
C HIS A 99 7.48 3.84 5.96
N LEU A 100 7.02 4.27 7.13
CA LEU A 100 5.98 5.29 7.27
C LEU A 100 6.32 6.58 6.53
N TYR A 101 7.55 7.08 6.65
CA TYR A 101 7.97 8.32 5.99
C TYR A 101 7.81 8.23 4.47
N ARG A 102 8.34 7.18 3.86
CA ARG A 102 8.30 6.97 2.40
C ARG A 102 6.88 6.68 1.92
N THR A 103 6.13 5.90 2.67
CA THR A 103 4.72 5.61 2.37
C THR A 103 3.89 6.90 2.41
N ARG A 104 4.02 7.71 3.46
CA ARG A 104 3.35 9.02 3.53
C ARG A 104 3.75 9.94 2.38
N PHE A 105 5.04 9.99 2.05
CA PHE A 105 5.55 10.83 0.97
C PHE A 105 4.84 10.57 -0.36
N PHE A 106 4.67 9.32 -0.76
CA PHE A 106 4.04 8.95 -2.02
C PHE A 106 2.51 8.97 -1.95
N PHE A 107 1.93 8.29 -0.99
CA PHE A 107 0.48 8.12 -0.92
C PHE A 107 -0.24 9.45 -0.72
N THR A 108 0.21 10.32 0.18
CA THR A 108 -0.42 11.64 0.37
C THR A 108 -0.43 12.46 -0.91
N ARG A 109 0.66 12.44 -1.68
CA ARG A 109 0.77 13.24 -2.91
C ARG A 109 0.01 12.65 -4.09
N LEU A 110 0.07 11.35 -4.27
CA LEU A 110 -0.56 10.68 -5.41
C LEU A 110 -2.07 10.51 -5.18
N TYR A 111 -2.50 10.12 -4.00
CA TYR A 111 -3.90 9.99 -3.66
C TYR A 111 -4.61 11.36 -3.56
N GLY A 112 -3.97 12.33 -2.91
CA GLY A 112 -4.51 13.68 -2.79
C GLY A 112 -4.74 14.36 -4.12
N ALA A 113 -3.92 14.09 -5.15
CA ALA A 113 -4.13 14.61 -6.50
C ALA A 113 -5.44 14.11 -7.15
N TYR A 114 -6.01 13.01 -6.65
CA TYR A 114 -7.27 12.42 -7.13
C TYR A 114 -8.41 12.47 -6.10
N GLY A 115 -8.25 13.30 -5.07
CA GLY A 115 -9.29 13.52 -4.05
C GLY A 115 -9.54 12.30 -3.17
N ILE A 116 -8.50 11.49 -2.92
CA ILE A 116 -8.55 10.38 -1.97
C ILE A 116 -7.79 10.80 -0.70
N ASP A 117 -8.52 10.94 0.39
CA ASP A 117 -7.94 11.22 1.70
C ASP A 117 -7.22 9.99 2.25
N THR A 118 -6.09 10.22 2.94
CA THR A 118 -5.27 9.12 3.46
C THR A 118 -5.06 9.22 4.96
N GLU A 119 -5.27 8.11 5.64
CA GLU A 119 -4.89 7.90 7.03
C GLU A 119 -3.88 6.76 7.12
N PHE A 120 -2.79 6.96 7.87
CA PHE A 120 -1.71 5.98 7.97
C PHE A 120 -1.77 5.21 9.28
N ARG A 121 -1.67 3.89 9.19
CA ARG A 121 -1.58 2.97 10.32
C ARG A 121 -0.31 2.15 10.23
N THR A 122 0.35 1.94 11.35
CA THR A 122 1.58 1.15 11.40
C THR A 122 1.33 -0.19 12.07
N ALA A 123 1.68 -1.27 11.37
CA ALA A 123 1.69 -2.61 11.96
C ALA A 123 2.87 -2.77 12.93
N ARG A 124 2.69 -3.59 13.96
CA ARG A 124 3.78 -3.96 14.87
C ARG A 124 4.71 -4.96 14.17
N THR A 125 5.80 -4.48 13.57
CA THR A 125 6.81 -5.31 12.92
C THR A 125 8.15 -5.22 13.63
N ARG A 126 8.98 -6.26 13.51
CA ARG A 126 10.36 -6.23 14.01
C ARG A 126 11.17 -5.16 13.26
N ARG A 127 11.89 -4.35 14.02
CA ARG A 127 12.81 -3.34 13.50
C ARG A 127 14.20 -3.98 13.29
N SER A 128 14.91 -3.57 12.22
CA SER A 128 16.31 -3.92 12.01
C SER A 128 17.11 -2.70 11.60
N VAL A 129 18.38 -2.66 12.01
CA VAL A 129 19.32 -1.58 11.64
C VAL A 129 19.51 -1.53 10.12
N GLY A 130 19.59 -2.70 9.46
CA GLY A 130 19.71 -2.77 8.00
C GLY A 130 18.50 -2.17 7.27
N ALA A 131 17.29 -2.36 7.81
CA ALA A 131 16.09 -1.74 7.26
C ALA A 131 16.12 -0.20 7.39
N LEU A 132 16.64 0.33 8.51
CA LEU A 132 16.80 1.78 8.69
C LEU A 132 17.79 2.37 7.69
N LEU A 133 18.94 1.74 7.49
CA LEU A 133 19.94 2.20 6.51
C LEU A 133 19.38 2.19 5.09
N TRP A 134 18.60 1.17 4.75
CA TRP A 134 17.91 1.08 3.46
C TRP A 134 16.92 2.22 3.26
N GLU A 135 16.12 2.57 4.28
CA GLU A 135 15.17 3.69 4.20
C GLU A 135 15.87 5.04 3.98
N VAL A 136 16.99 5.28 4.63
CA VAL A 136 17.79 6.49 4.42
C VAL A 136 18.29 6.56 2.97
N ALA A 137 18.83 5.48 2.45
CA ALA A 137 19.27 5.41 1.04
C ALA A 137 18.10 5.58 0.05
N ALA A 138 16.96 4.97 0.32
CA ALA A 138 15.77 5.07 -0.52
C ALA A 138 15.16 6.49 -0.53
N ALA A 139 15.32 7.25 0.53
CA ALA A 139 14.82 8.64 0.62
C ALA A 139 15.43 9.54 -0.47
N ALA A 140 16.68 9.33 -0.85
CA ALA A 140 17.35 10.10 -1.92
C ALA A 140 16.68 9.93 -3.30
N ALA A 141 16.06 8.79 -3.57
CA ALA A 141 15.40 8.49 -4.83
C ALA A 141 13.93 8.98 -4.90
N CYS A 142 13.33 9.39 -3.78
CA CYS A 142 11.91 9.67 -3.68
C CYS A 142 11.41 10.71 -4.70
N ARG A 143 12.13 11.81 -4.90
CA ARG A 143 11.72 12.87 -5.84
C ARG A 143 11.70 12.39 -7.29
N ARG A 144 12.68 11.57 -7.69
CA ARG A 144 12.74 10.98 -9.03
C ARG A 144 11.60 9.97 -9.23
N GLN A 145 11.40 9.11 -8.25
CA GLN A 145 10.33 8.11 -8.27
C GLN A 145 8.95 8.77 -8.29
N LEU A 146 8.76 9.89 -7.56
CA LEU A 146 7.50 10.64 -7.60
C LEU A 146 7.20 11.21 -8.98
N ARG A 147 8.20 11.73 -9.68
CA ARG A 147 8.01 12.23 -11.05
C ARG A 147 7.61 11.12 -12.02
N ALA A 148 8.28 9.98 -11.94
CA ALA A 148 7.93 8.81 -12.75
C ALA A 148 6.51 8.29 -12.42
N ALA A 149 6.16 8.22 -11.13
CA ALA A 149 4.85 7.80 -10.66
C ALA A 149 3.72 8.72 -11.16
N LYS A 150 3.92 10.04 -11.15
CA LYS A 150 2.94 11.01 -11.69
C LYS A 150 2.75 10.85 -13.19
N ALA A 151 3.84 10.60 -13.94
CA ALA A 151 3.76 10.37 -15.37
C ALA A 151 3.01 9.06 -15.70
N GLU A 152 3.28 7.98 -14.97
CA GLU A 152 2.54 6.71 -15.10
C GLU A 152 1.06 6.90 -14.77
N LEU A 153 0.77 7.59 -13.66
CA LEU A 153 -0.59 7.79 -13.19
C LEU A 153 -1.45 8.60 -14.17
N SER A 154 -0.88 9.60 -14.84
CA SER A 154 -1.58 10.36 -15.87
C SER A 154 -1.95 9.54 -17.11
N GLN A 155 -1.28 8.41 -17.32
CA GLN A 155 -1.62 7.45 -18.38
C GLN A 155 -2.70 6.46 -17.93
N LEU A 156 -2.67 6.06 -16.63
CA LEU A 156 -3.62 5.10 -16.06
C LEU A 156 -4.99 5.72 -15.77
N VAL A 157 -5.02 7.02 -15.46
CA VAL A 157 -6.25 7.78 -15.14
C VAL A 157 -6.24 9.05 -16.00
N PRO A 158 -6.66 8.96 -17.26
CA PRO A 158 -6.81 10.14 -18.10
C PRO A 158 -7.87 11.10 -17.52
N SER A 159 -7.63 12.40 -17.68
CA SER A 159 -8.48 13.49 -17.18
C SER A 159 -9.87 13.50 -17.80
#